data_c64b4737dce26c7f173ad8d8efd2fc36
#
_entry.id   c64b4737dce26c7f173ad8d8efd2fc36
#
_cell.length_a   1.000
_cell.length_b   1.000
_cell.length_c   1.000
_cell.angle_alpha   90.00
_cell.angle_beta   90.00
_cell.angle_gamma   90.00
#
_symmetry.space_group_name_H-M   'P 1'
#
loop_
_entity.id
_entity.type
_entity.pdbx_description
1 polymer ?
#
loop_
_entity_poly.entity_id
_entity_poly.type
_entity_poly.pdbx_seq_one_letter_code
_entity_poly.pdbx_strand_id
1 'polypeptide(L)'
;DVAPSRGLGDVYKRQLPYYLKSLEILIQHYTVPVALGKSIDDAPDIFKPGLRKLVERINSGDSTIDPYMEFANTYPVRDSMRMMRLLYRLGLGSQERKQERLMMFSRTVSNLQNKARETKYKERLAHMESQTMIMLVVTGAGTMFVILISMMMMFNM
;
A
#
# COMPACT_ATOMS: atom_id res chain seq x y z
N ASP A 1 11.07 14.86 -15.41
CA ASP A 1 10.81 13.41 -15.37
C ASP A 1 11.61 12.80 -14.22
N VAL A 2 11.18 13.07 -12.99
CA VAL A 2 11.80 12.47 -11.81
C VAL A 2 11.02 11.19 -11.51
N ALA A 3 11.56 10.05 -11.96
CA ALA A 3 11.08 8.76 -11.53
C ALA A 3 11.12 8.73 -9.98
N PRO A 4 10.00 8.47 -9.29
CA PRO A 4 10.00 8.39 -7.84
C PRO A 4 11.01 7.33 -7.42
N SER A 5 11.94 7.72 -6.55
CA SER A 5 12.93 6.80 -6.00
C SER A 5 12.21 5.55 -5.48
N ARG A 6 12.77 4.35 -5.71
CA ARG A 6 12.15 3.06 -5.31
C ARG A 6 11.58 3.07 -3.89
N GLY A 7 12.21 3.79 -2.96
CA GLY A 7 11.73 3.95 -1.58
C GLY A 7 10.41 4.72 -1.45
N LEU A 8 10.19 5.76 -2.25
CA LEU A 8 8.99 6.58 -2.17
C LEU A 8 7.75 5.84 -2.70
N GLY A 9 7.90 5.08 -3.78
CA GLY A 9 6.83 4.22 -4.31
C GLY A 9 6.38 3.15 -3.31
N ASP A 10 7.27 2.61 -2.51
CA ASP A 10 6.94 1.62 -1.48
C ASP A 10 6.23 2.25 -0.27
N VAL A 11 6.54 3.51 0.06
CA VAL A 11 5.82 4.29 1.07
C VAL A 11 4.37 4.53 0.61
N TYR A 12 4.17 4.93 -0.65
CA TYR A 12 2.81 5.11 -1.21
C TYR A 12 1.99 3.82 -1.17
N LYS A 13 2.57 2.69 -1.60
CA LYS A 13 1.90 1.37 -1.56
C LYS A 13 1.47 0.95 -0.16
N ARG A 14 2.26 1.30 0.85
CA ARG A 14 1.95 0.96 2.25
C ARG A 14 0.90 1.87 2.86
N GLN A 15 0.94 3.17 2.60
CA GLN A 15 0.09 4.15 3.27
C GLN A 15 -1.25 4.35 2.58
N LEU A 16 -1.32 4.21 1.25
CA LEU A 16 -2.56 4.41 0.50
C LEU A 16 -3.74 3.54 0.96
N PRO A 17 -3.57 2.22 1.21
CA PRO A 17 -4.69 1.39 1.66
C PRO A 17 -5.27 1.81 3.02
N TYR A 18 -4.44 2.31 3.93
CA TYR A 18 -4.90 2.79 5.24
C TYR A 18 -5.67 4.10 5.10
N TYR A 19 -5.17 5.04 4.31
CA TYR A 19 -5.86 6.28 4.00
C TYR A 19 -7.22 6.02 3.34
N LEU A 20 -7.27 5.13 2.34
CA LEU A 20 -8.51 4.78 1.66
C LEU A 20 -9.54 4.13 2.60
N LYS A 21 -9.09 3.43 3.64
CA LYS A 21 -10.00 2.88 4.67
C LYS A 21 -10.63 3.97 5.53
N SER A 22 -9.88 4.97 5.94
CA SER A 22 -10.42 6.15 6.64
C SER A 22 -11.40 6.92 5.75
N LEU A 23 -11.04 7.12 4.48
CA LEU A 23 -11.90 7.77 3.50
C LEU A 23 -13.21 6.99 3.27
N GLU A 24 -13.17 5.65 3.22
CA GLU A 24 -14.37 4.80 3.10
C GLU A 24 -15.39 5.09 4.20
N ILE A 25 -14.94 5.24 5.44
CA ILE A 25 -15.81 5.56 6.57
C ILE A 25 -16.47 6.93 6.38
N LEU A 26 -15.73 7.91 5.94
CA LEU A 26 -16.26 9.25 5.68
C LEU A 26 -17.29 9.28 4.54
N ILE A 27 -17.07 8.51 3.48
CA ILE A 27 -17.97 8.44 2.31
C ILE A 27 -19.33 7.80 2.68
N GLN A 28 -19.41 6.99 3.73
CA GLN A 28 -20.68 6.45 4.21
C GLN A 28 -21.61 7.55 4.70
N HIS A 29 -21.05 8.60 5.30
CA HIS A 29 -21.80 9.68 5.94
C HIS A 29 -21.83 10.99 5.14
N TYR A 30 -20.85 11.19 4.26
CA TYR A 30 -20.67 12.44 3.49
C TYR A 30 -20.65 12.16 1.98
N THR A 31 -20.84 13.22 1.20
CA THR A 31 -20.58 13.16 -0.25
C THR A 31 -19.07 13.06 -0.50
N VAL A 32 -18.67 12.54 -1.66
CA VAL A 32 -17.25 12.33 -2.00
C VAL A 32 -16.42 13.61 -1.86
N PRO A 33 -16.85 14.79 -2.38
CA PRO A 33 -16.08 16.02 -2.19
C PRO A 33 -15.90 16.42 -0.73
N VAL A 34 -16.95 16.32 0.07
CA VAL A 34 -16.92 16.65 1.51
C VAL A 34 -16.06 15.66 2.28
N ALA A 35 -16.18 14.37 1.97
CA ALA A 35 -15.37 13.32 2.59
C ALA A 35 -13.88 13.50 2.29
N LEU A 36 -13.53 13.82 1.03
CA LEU A 36 -12.15 14.13 0.64
C LEU A 36 -11.62 15.35 1.41
N GLY A 37 -12.39 16.44 1.49
CA GLY A 37 -11.99 17.63 2.25
C GLY A 37 -11.72 17.33 3.72
N LYS A 38 -12.62 16.59 4.37
CA LYS A 38 -12.46 16.19 5.78
C LYS A 38 -11.30 15.21 6.01
N SER A 39 -10.97 14.40 5.02
CA SER A 39 -9.90 13.40 5.14
C SER A 39 -8.49 14.00 5.05
N ILE A 40 -8.33 15.26 4.65
CA ILE A 40 -7.02 15.91 4.48
C ILE A 40 -6.25 15.95 5.80
N ASP A 41 -6.91 16.24 6.90
CA ASP A 41 -6.26 16.38 8.20
C ASP A 41 -5.73 15.04 8.71
N ASP A 42 -6.47 13.97 8.48
CA ASP A 42 -6.11 12.59 8.88
C ASP A 42 -5.24 11.87 7.84
N ALA A 43 -5.05 12.47 6.67
CA ALA A 43 -4.25 11.87 5.61
C ALA A 43 -2.75 11.88 5.96
N PRO A 44 -2.00 10.85 5.51
CA PRO A 44 -0.54 10.90 5.57
C PRO A 44 0.00 12.15 4.88
N ASP A 45 1.03 12.77 5.47
CA ASP A 45 1.58 14.04 5.00
C ASP A 45 1.98 14.02 3.54
N ILE A 46 2.43 12.88 3.04
CA ILE A 46 2.82 12.69 1.64
C ILE A 46 1.65 12.85 0.66
N PHE A 47 0.41 12.61 1.08
CA PHE A 47 -0.78 12.74 0.22
C PHE A 47 -1.46 14.11 0.36
N LYS A 48 -1.22 14.85 1.45
CA LYS A 48 -1.88 16.13 1.73
C LYS A 48 -1.78 17.15 0.59
N PRO A 49 -0.61 17.38 -0.04
CA PRO A 49 -0.52 18.34 -1.15
C PRO A 49 -1.41 17.94 -2.33
N GLY A 50 -1.39 16.67 -2.72
CA GLY A 50 -2.22 16.18 -3.82
C GLY A 50 -3.71 16.20 -3.51
N LEU A 51 -4.08 15.89 -2.26
CA LEU A 51 -5.48 15.94 -1.80
C LEU A 51 -6.01 17.37 -1.78
N ARG A 52 -5.23 18.34 -1.31
CA ARG A 52 -5.61 19.75 -1.34
C ARG A 52 -5.87 20.22 -2.76
N LYS A 53 -4.99 19.90 -3.69
CA LYS A 53 -5.17 20.24 -5.11
C LYS A 53 -6.39 19.57 -5.72
N LEU A 54 -6.64 18.31 -5.40
CA LEU A 54 -7.82 17.57 -5.84
C LEU A 54 -9.11 18.24 -5.34
N VAL A 55 -9.19 18.53 -4.04
CA VAL A 55 -10.36 19.15 -3.40
C VAL A 55 -10.58 20.58 -3.92
N GLU A 56 -9.52 21.36 -4.10
CA GLU A 56 -9.59 22.71 -4.66
C GLU A 56 -10.18 22.70 -6.08
N ARG A 57 -9.74 21.80 -6.95
CA ARG A 57 -10.29 21.66 -8.30
C ARG A 57 -11.76 21.24 -8.29
N ILE A 58 -12.13 20.29 -7.43
CA ILE A 58 -13.54 19.87 -7.31
C ILE A 58 -14.40 21.04 -6.81
N ASN A 59 -13.92 21.79 -5.82
CA ASN A 59 -14.64 22.94 -5.26
C ASN A 59 -14.73 24.12 -6.24
N SER A 60 -13.79 24.25 -7.17
CA SER A 60 -13.85 25.24 -8.26
C SER A 60 -14.84 24.88 -9.37
N GLY A 61 -15.54 23.74 -9.24
CA GLY A 61 -16.57 23.30 -10.19
C GLY A 61 -16.09 22.33 -11.27
N ASP A 62 -14.85 21.82 -11.16
CA ASP A 62 -14.34 20.79 -12.07
C ASP A 62 -15.02 19.46 -11.75
N SER A 63 -16.05 19.11 -12.52
CA SER A 63 -16.81 17.87 -12.38
C SER A 63 -16.26 16.72 -13.24
N THR A 64 -15.12 16.91 -13.87
CA THR A 64 -14.50 15.90 -14.72
C THR A 64 -13.73 14.85 -13.91
N ILE A 65 -13.26 13.79 -14.57
CA ILE A 65 -12.41 12.78 -13.95
C ILE A 65 -10.96 13.26 -13.77
N ASP A 66 -10.58 14.34 -14.43
CA ASP A 66 -9.17 14.78 -14.54
C ASP A 66 -8.50 15.08 -13.19
N PRO A 67 -9.14 15.75 -12.21
CA PRO A 67 -8.54 15.97 -10.91
C PRO A 67 -8.17 14.65 -10.21
N TYR A 68 -9.03 13.65 -10.34
CA TYR A 68 -8.81 12.32 -9.75
C TYR A 68 -7.66 11.57 -10.43
N MET A 69 -7.56 11.69 -11.75
CA MET A 69 -6.46 11.07 -12.52
C MET A 69 -5.14 11.78 -12.28
N GLU A 70 -5.14 13.10 -12.11
CA GLU A 70 -3.95 13.85 -11.75
C GLU A 70 -3.40 13.42 -10.39
N PHE A 71 -4.27 13.25 -9.39
CA PHE A 71 -3.87 12.68 -8.10
C PHE A 71 -3.26 11.28 -8.27
N ALA A 72 -3.90 10.40 -9.04
CA ALA A 72 -3.40 9.05 -9.27
C ALA A 72 -2.06 9.01 -9.99
N ASN A 73 -1.79 9.96 -10.89
CA ASN A 73 -0.51 10.08 -11.59
C ASN A 73 0.59 10.66 -10.70
N THR A 74 0.23 11.57 -9.80
CA THR A 74 1.18 12.13 -8.82
C THR A 74 1.66 11.06 -7.83
N TYR A 75 0.78 10.11 -7.50
CA TYR A 75 1.08 8.99 -6.61
C TYR A 75 0.92 7.66 -7.37
N PRO A 76 1.90 7.28 -8.20
CA PRO A 76 1.80 6.16 -9.13
C PRO A 76 1.89 4.82 -8.40
N VAL A 77 0.80 4.42 -7.77
CA VAL A 77 0.57 3.08 -7.23
C VAL A 77 -0.36 2.34 -8.19
N ARG A 78 -0.07 1.09 -8.48
CA ARG A 78 -0.82 0.28 -9.45
C ARG A 78 -2.34 0.35 -9.28
N ASP A 79 -2.79 0.42 -8.05
CA ASP A 79 -4.21 0.44 -7.70
C ASP A 79 -4.78 1.87 -7.52
N SER A 80 -3.94 2.91 -7.49
CA SER A 80 -4.35 4.31 -7.30
C SER A 80 -5.32 4.78 -8.39
N MET A 81 -4.99 4.54 -9.65
CA MET A 81 -5.87 4.90 -10.78
C MET A 81 -7.24 4.24 -10.70
N ARG A 82 -7.27 2.95 -10.33
CA ARG A 82 -8.52 2.20 -10.17
C ARG A 82 -9.37 2.80 -9.05
N MET A 83 -8.75 3.11 -7.92
CA MET A 83 -9.44 3.69 -6.76
C MET A 83 -9.97 5.09 -7.05
N MET A 84 -9.20 5.94 -7.70
CA MET A 84 -9.63 7.28 -8.08
C MET A 84 -10.80 7.27 -9.06
N ARG A 85 -10.81 6.35 -10.02
CA ARG A 85 -11.96 6.13 -10.92
C ARG A 85 -13.21 5.67 -10.17
N LEU A 86 -13.06 4.79 -9.18
CA LEU A 86 -14.18 4.34 -8.35
C LEU A 86 -14.73 5.49 -7.50
N LEU A 87 -13.88 6.33 -6.91
CA LEU A 87 -14.26 7.52 -6.17
C LEU A 87 -15.03 8.52 -7.05
N TYR A 88 -14.52 8.78 -8.24
CA TYR A 88 -15.21 9.64 -9.21
C TYR A 88 -16.61 9.11 -9.53
N ARG A 89 -16.72 7.83 -9.88
CA ARG A 89 -18.02 7.18 -10.16
C ARG A 89 -18.96 7.20 -8.96
N LEU A 90 -18.42 7.10 -7.76
CA LEU A 90 -19.20 7.18 -6.52
C LEU A 90 -19.79 8.58 -6.33
N GLY A 91 -19.03 9.63 -6.70
CA GLY A 91 -19.47 11.03 -6.66
C GLY A 91 -20.55 11.36 -7.68
N LEU A 92 -20.56 10.71 -8.84
CA LEU A 92 -21.53 10.97 -9.92
C LEU A 92 -22.90 10.26 -9.75
N GLY A 93 -23.01 9.35 -8.80
CA GLY A 93 -24.16 8.46 -8.73
C GLY A 93 -25.42 9.01 -8.09
N SER A 94 -26.58 8.67 -8.66
CA SER A 94 -27.87 8.78 -7.98
C SER A 94 -27.87 7.95 -6.69
N GLN A 95 -28.67 8.39 -5.69
CA GLN A 95 -28.79 7.76 -4.37
C GLN A 95 -29.07 6.23 -4.45
N GLU A 96 -29.85 5.80 -5.43
CA GLU A 96 -30.27 4.39 -5.56
C GLU A 96 -29.13 3.40 -5.78
N ARG A 97 -28.06 3.81 -6.46
CA ARG A 97 -26.88 2.94 -6.70
C ARG A 97 -25.68 3.26 -5.80
N LYS A 98 -25.85 4.19 -4.88
CA LYS A 98 -24.77 4.60 -3.98
C LYS A 98 -24.27 3.43 -3.13
N GLN A 99 -25.19 2.62 -2.60
CA GLN A 99 -24.82 1.48 -1.75
C GLN A 99 -24.05 0.40 -2.50
N GLU A 100 -24.45 0.08 -3.72
CA GLU A 100 -23.73 -0.92 -4.54
C GLU A 100 -22.30 -0.46 -4.86
N ARG A 101 -22.15 0.81 -5.25
CA ARG A 101 -20.85 1.41 -5.55
C ARG A 101 -19.96 1.51 -4.31
N LEU A 102 -20.56 1.82 -3.15
CA LEU A 102 -19.87 1.87 -1.88
C LEU A 102 -19.38 0.47 -1.49
N MET A 103 -20.17 -0.58 -1.69
CA MET A 103 -19.75 -1.95 -1.46
C MET A 103 -18.60 -2.36 -2.38
N MET A 104 -18.62 -1.97 -3.66
CA MET A 104 -17.51 -2.23 -4.58
C MET A 104 -16.23 -1.50 -4.14
N PHE A 105 -16.35 -0.25 -3.71
CA PHE A 105 -15.25 0.52 -3.17
C PHE A 105 -14.67 -0.15 -1.91
N SER A 106 -15.51 -0.49 -0.96
CA SER A 106 -15.15 -1.19 0.29
C SER A 106 -14.41 -2.50 0.04
N ARG A 107 -14.95 -3.35 -0.86
CA ARG A 107 -14.28 -4.61 -1.25
C ARG A 107 -12.90 -4.36 -1.86
N THR A 108 -12.76 -3.34 -2.70
CA THR A 108 -11.48 -3.01 -3.32
C THR A 108 -10.47 -2.51 -2.29
N VAL A 109 -10.89 -1.65 -1.35
CA VAL A 109 -10.05 -1.17 -0.24
C VAL A 109 -9.59 -2.34 0.65
N SER A 110 -10.52 -3.24 1.01
CA SER A 110 -10.20 -4.42 1.83
C SER A 110 -9.20 -5.34 1.13
N ASN A 111 -9.35 -5.56 -0.16
CA ASN A 111 -8.40 -6.34 -0.95
C ASN A 111 -6.99 -5.70 -0.99
N LEU A 112 -6.94 -4.37 -1.09
CA LEU A 112 -5.67 -3.63 -1.05
C LEU A 112 -4.99 -3.75 0.33
N GLN A 113 -5.76 -3.66 1.41
CA GLN A 113 -5.23 -3.85 2.76
C GLN A 113 -4.70 -5.26 2.96
N ASN A 114 -5.44 -6.28 2.50
CA ASN A 114 -5.01 -7.67 2.61
C ASN A 114 -3.72 -7.92 1.83
N LYS A 115 -3.59 -7.39 0.60
CA LYS A 115 -2.34 -7.45 -0.16
C LYS A 115 -1.18 -6.75 0.56
N ALA A 116 -1.42 -5.57 1.14
CA ALA A 116 -0.39 -4.85 1.88
C ALA A 116 0.08 -5.62 3.13
N ARG A 117 -0.83 -6.31 3.81
CA ARG A 117 -0.50 -7.20 4.94
C ARG A 117 0.28 -8.43 4.48
N GLU A 118 -0.15 -9.06 3.41
CA GLU A 118 0.49 -10.26 2.85
C GLU A 118 1.93 -9.98 2.39
N THR A 119 2.17 -8.81 1.79
CA THR A 119 3.52 -8.38 1.42
C THR A 119 4.42 -8.23 2.64
N LYS A 120 3.93 -7.60 3.72
CA LYS A 120 4.66 -7.50 4.99
C LYS A 120 4.98 -8.87 5.61
N TYR A 121 4.05 -9.82 5.49
CA TYR A 121 4.24 -11.18 6.00
C TYR A 121 5.33 -11.92 5.22
N LYS A 122 5.30 -11.81 3.89
CA LYS A 122 6.30 -12.44 3.01
C LYS A 122 7.69 -11.84 3.20
N GLU A 123 7.81 -10.52 3.38
CA GLU A 123 9.08 -9.86 3.68
C GLU A 123 9.67 -10.33 5.02
N ARG A 124 8.84 -10.51 6.06
CA ARG A 124 9.28 -11.05 7.35
C ARG A 124 9.69 -12.51 7.27
N LEU A 125 8.93 -13.33 6.56
CA LEU A 125 9.26 -14.75 6.35
C LEU A 125 10.57 -14.89 5.58
N ALA A 126 10.77 -14.16 4.50
CA ALA A 126 12.01 -14.19 3.71
C ALA A 126 13.23 -13.78 4.56
N HIS A 127 13.08 -12.82 5.46
CA HIS A 127 14.16 -12.42 6.36
C HIS A 127 14.47 -13.49 7.42
N MET A 128 13.43 -14.13 7.97
CA MET A 128 13.60 -15.26 8.91
C MET A 128 14.19 -16.50 8.22
N GLU A 129 13.76 -16.81 7.01
CA GLU A 129 14.27 -17.93 6.21
C GLU A 129 15.77 -17.75 5.89
N SER A 130 16.18 -16.54 5.54
CA SER A 130 17.59 -16.19 5.31
C SER A 130 18.45 -16.38 6.57
N GLN A 131 17.98 -15.96 7.74
CA GLN A 131 18.70 -16.15 9.00
C GLN A 131 18.80 -17.62 9.41
N THR A 132 17.74 -18.40 9.19
CA THR A 132 17.73 -19.84 9.50
C THR A 132 18.67 -20.60 8.59
N MET A 133 18.71 -20.28 7.30
CA MET A 133 19.64 -20.88 6.35
C MET A 133 21.10 -20.60 6.70
N ILE A 134 21.44 -19.36 7.07
CA ILE A 134 22.79 -18.99 7.49
C ILE A 134 23.22 -19.77 8.74
N MET A 135 22.33 -19.87 9.75
CA MET A 135 22.59 -20.66 10.95
C MET A 135 22.84 -22.14 10.64
N LEU A 136 22.04 -22.70 9.73
CA LEU A 136 22.15 -24.11 9.35
C LEU A 136 23.47 -24.42 8.61
N VAL A 137 23.89 -23.51 7.73
CA VAL A 137 25.17 -23.61 7.01
C VAL A 137 26.36 -23.48 7.98
N VAL A 138 26.32 -22.52 8.91
CA VAL A 138 27.41 -22.33 9.90
C VAL A 138 27.50 -23.50 10.84
N THR A 139 26.39 -24.06 11.30
CA THR A 139 26.38 -25.25 12.19
C THR A 139 26.87 -26.49 11.45
N GLY A 140 26.44 -26.71 10.21
CA GLY A 140 26.87 -27.83 9.37
C GLY A 140 28.37 -27.78 9.04
N ALA A 141 28.89 -26.62 8.68
CA ALA A 141 30.32 -26.42 8.43
C ALA A 141 31.16 -26.61 9.70
N GLY A 142 30.69 -26.14 10.84
CA GLY A 142 31.36 -26.30 12.14
C GLY A 142 31.47 -27.78 12.56
N THR A 143 30.38 -28.54 12.42
CA THR A 143 30.40 -29.98 12.74
C THR A 143 31.33 -30.77 11.79
N MET A 144 31.34 -30.44 10.51
CA MET A 144 32.19 -31.08 9.54
C MET A 144 33.69 -30.80 9.80
N PHE A 145 34.00 -29.58 10.23
CA PHE A 145 35.36 -29.20 10.63
C PHE A 145 35.87 -29.94 11.86
N VAL A 146 35.03 -30.13 12.87
CA VAL A 146 35.37 -30.92 14.06
C VAL A 146 35.61 -32.38 13.73
N ILE A 147 34.81 -32.98 12.85
CA ILE A 147 35.00 -34.38 12.40
C ILE A 147 36.33 -34.54 11.65
N LEU A 148 36.67 -33.59 10.78
CA LEU A 148 37.95 -33.62 10.03
C LEU A 148 39.17 -33.52 10.97
N ILE A 149 39.10 -32.63 11.98
CA ILE A 149 40.18 -32.53 12.97
C ILE A 149 40.32 -33.82 13.79
N SER A 150 39.21 -34.42 14.22
CA SER A 150 39.19 -35.69 14.95
C SER A 150 39.79 -36.82 14.13
N MET A 151 39.46 -36.84 12.84
CA MET A 151 40.01 -37.86 11.93
C MET A 151 41.51 -37.69 11.69
N MET A 152 41.98 -36.44 11.57
CA MET A 152 43.41 -36.13 11.43
C MET A 152 44.20 -36.50 12.68
N MET A 153 43.64 -36.25 13.88
CA MET A 153 44.30 -36.67 15.15
C MET A 153 44.42 -38.18 15.28
N MET A 154 43.40 -38.93 14.82
CA MET A 154 43.40 -40.39 14.89
C MET A 154 44.42 -41.02 13.92
N PHE A 155 44.73 -40.36 12.78
CA PHE A 155 45.70 -40.80 11.82
C PHE A 155 47.15 -40.46 12.18
N ASN A 156 47.33 -39.50 13.09
CA ASN A 156 48.66 -39.02 13.52
C ASN A 156 49.12 -39.63 14.85
N MET A 157 48.33 -40.60 15.39
CA MET A 157 48.69 -41.45 16.52
C MET A 157 49.14 -42.84 16.05
#